data_f6e34a987b04906b1ad5c1cfb1702753
#
_entry.id   f6e34a987b04906b1ad5c1cfb1702753
#
_cell.length_a   1.000
_cell.length_b   1.000
_cell.length_c   1.000
_cell.angle_alpha   90.00
_cell.angle_beta   90.00
_cell.angle_gamma   90.00
#
_symmetry.space_group_name_H-M   'P 1'
#
loop_
_entity.id
_entity.type
_entity.pdbx_description
1 polymer ?
#
loop_
_entity_poly.entity_id
_entity_poly.type
_entity_poly.pdbx_seq_one_letter_code
_entity_poly.pdbx_strand_id
1 'polypeptide(L)'
;LWIFGWDKLSPRLHATCIWLVSIGTMLSAFFIMSANSFMQHPVGIAVDPVRDRAEMNDIWAVLTQPLNLWAYSHVIAAALLSGAAMFAGISAYFLMKQRDVDVFRPSVRLGLVGMLIGSLVVLITGDLLAKVMTEVQPMKMASAEALWDTTSGASFSLITIGTLDGSSEVWSIRVPGVLSFMATESFSGTVEGINDVQAQFEEKYGPGDYRPNIPVTYWMFRLMMGAGFIMILVSLVGLWLTRKGRLPKSKWVWRLAMIAIAGPVVGNSAGWIFTEMGRQPWTVVGLYRTADSVSPSVSGGAALTSLIVFTALYGILAVIEIGLVVKYVKIGPPSEAEALHSIRRGPPRRGGSTGADGEDAAADEKPMAFAY
;
A
#
# COMPACT_ATOMS: atom_id res chain seq x y z
N LEU A 1 -4.42 10.10 -23.53
CA LEU A 1 -3.81 11.45 -23.73
C LEU A 1 -2.39 11.50 -23.17
N TRP A 2 -2.17 11.05 -21.93
CA TRP A 2 -0.85 11.08 -21.33
C TRP A 2 0.15 10.17 -22.08
N ILE A 3 -0.18 8.91 -22.35
CA ILE A 3 0.71 7.95 -23.01
C ILE A 3 1.01 8.33 -24.46
N PHE A 4 -0.01 8.77 -25.20
CA PHE A 4 0.10 9.03 -26.65
C PHE A 4 0.22 10.53 -27.01
N GLY A 5 0.35 11.40 -26.01
CA GLY A 5 0.34 12.86 -26.17
C GLY A 5 1.70 13.52 -26.24
N TRP A 6 2.80 12.76 -26.11
CA TRP A 6 4.17 13.30 -26.02
C TRP A 6 4.51 14.29 -27.13
N ASP A 7 4.20 13.95 -28.40
CA ASP A 7 4.50 14.79 -29.56
C ASP A 7 3.31 15.64 -30.03
N LYS A 8 2.16 15.55 -29.35
CA LYS A 8 0.91 16.18 -29.77
C LYS A 8 0.40 17.28 -28.83
N LEU A 9 0.80 17.21 -27.57
CA LEU A 9 0.35 18.15 -26.54
C LEU A 9 1.46 19.13 -26.18
N SER A 10 1.07 20.33 -25.76
CA SER A 10 2.01 21.26 -25.15
C SER A 10 2.52 20.68 -23.83
N PRO A 11 3.77 21.00 -23.39
CA PRO A 11 4.33 20.46 -22.14
C PRO A 11 3.44 20.71 -20.91
N ARG A 12 2.78 21.86 -20.86
CA ARG A 12 1.84 22.18 -19.75
C ARG A 12 0.61 21.29 -19.76
N LEU A 13 0.00 21.10 -20.95
CA LEU A 13 -1.19 20.25 -21.07
C LEU A 13 -0.84 18.78 -20.82
N HIS A 14 0.32 18.31 -21.28
CA HIS A 14 0.79 16.97 -21.01
C HIS A 14 1.04 16.73 -19.49
N ALA A 15 1.66 17.70 -18.81
CA ALA A 15 1.82 17.64 -17.35
C ALA A 15 0.46 17.69 -16.62
N THR A 16 -0.53 18.45 -17.13
CA THR A 16 -1.89 18.44 -16.57
C THR A 16 -2.54 17.07 -16.68
N CYS A 17 -2.35 16.35 -17.77
CA CYS A 17 -2.89 15.00 -17.94
C CYS A 17 -2.38 14.03 -16.84
N ILE A 18 -1.08 14.04 -16.51
CA ILE A 18 -0.55 13.16 -15.46
C ILE A 18 -1.04 13.57 -14.07
N TRP A 19 -1.19 14.87 -13.79
CA TRP A 19 -1.81 15.34 -12.55
C TRP A 19 -3.25 14.88 -12.40
N LEU A 20 -4.05 14.94 -13.47
CA LEU A 20 -5.43 14.43 -13.46
C LEU A 20 -5.48 12.92 -13.23
N VAL A 21 -4.56 12.14 -13.84
CA VAL A 21 -4.45 10.70 -13.58
C VAL A 21 -4.12 10.45 -12.12
N SER A 22 -3.14 11.16 -11.56
CA SER A 22 -2.73 11.00 -10.16
C SER A 22 -3.88 11.34 -9.19
N ILE A 23 -4.55 12.48 -9.38
CA ILE A 23 -5.70 12.89 -8.55
C ILE A 23 -6.84 11.88 -8.68
N GLY A 24 -7.17 11.44 -9.91
CA GLY A 24 -8.21 10.44 -10.14
C GLY A 24 -7.92 9.11 -9.45
N THR A 25 -6.65 8.67 -9.45
CA THR A 25 -6.23 7.44 -8.75
C THR A 25 -6.37 7.59 -7.22
N MET A 26 -5.94 8.72 -6.66
CA MET A 26 -6.11 9.00 -5.22
C MET A 26 -7.59 9.08 -4.83
N LEU A 27 -8.42 9.71 -5.65
CA LEU A 27 -9.86 9.79 -5.42
C LEU A 27 -10.53 8.40 -5.51
N SER A 28 -10.13 7.57 -6.46
CA SER A 28 -10.59 6.18 -6.56
C SER A 28 -10.22 5.40 -5.30
N ALA A 29 -8.99 5.54 -4.83
CA ALA A 29 -8.55 4.92 -3.57
C ALA A 29 -9.40 5.38 -2.38
N PHE A 30 -9.79 6.66 -2.31
CA PHE A 30 -10.67 7.17 -1.26
C PHE A 30 -12.03 6.45 -1.22
N PHE A 31 -12.68 6.28 -2.37
CA PHE A 31 -13.98 5.58 -2.42
C PHE A 31 -13.86 4.09 -2.13
N ILE A 32 -12.79 3.43 -2.58
CA ILE A 32 -12.52 2.03 -2.25
C ILE A 32 -12.30 1.88 -0.73
N MET A 33 -11.52 2.78 -0.12
CA MET A 33 -11.30 2.78 1.33
C MET A 33 -12.59 3.08 2.10
N SER A 34 -13.45 3.95 1.60
CA SER A 34 -14.76 4.24 2.22
C SER A 34 -15.64 2.98 2.25
N ALA A 35 -15.70 2.22 1.17
CA ALA A 35 -16.42 0.95 1.12
C ALA A 35 -15.81 -0.09 2.07
N ASN A 36 -14.47 -0.21 2.10
CA ASN A 36 -13.79 -1.14 3.01
C ASN A 36 -13.99 -0.76 4.48
N SER A 37 -13.90 0.54 4.79
CA SER A 37 -14.13 1.04 6.15
C SER A 37 -15.58 0.84 6.60
N PHE A 38 -16.55 0.98 5.71
CA PHE A 38 -17.93 0.64 5.98
C PHE A 38 -18.11 -0.84 6.33
N MET A 39 -17.48 -1.74 5.59
CA MET A 39 -17.52 -3.18 5.91
C MET A 39 -16.91 -3.49 7.29
N GLN A 40 -15.93 -2.72 7.72
CA GLN A 40 -15.26 -2.90 9.01
C GLN A 40 -16.01 -2.24 10.17
N HIS A 41 -16.67 -1.10 9.93
CA HIS A 41 -17.46 -0.34 10.89
C HIS A 41 -18.63 0.32 10.17
N PRO A 42 -19.79 -0.37 10.08
CA PRO A 42 -20.94 0.13 9.34
C PRO A 42 -21.60 1.29 10.13
N VAL A 43 -21.56 2.48 9.52
CA VAL A 43 -22.17 3.72 10.03
C VAL A 43 -23.07 4.32 8.95
N GLY A 44 -23.96 5.24 9.33
CA GLY A 44 -24.84 5.93 8.37
C GLY A 44 -25.89 5.01 7.73
N ILE A 45 -26.34 4.00 8.48
CA ILE A 45 -27.37 3.07 8.05
C ILE A 45 -28.54 3.03 9.04
N ALA A 46 -29.71 2.68 8.53
CA ALA A 46 -30.86 2.24 9.33
C ALA A 46 -31.30 0.86 8.83
N VAL A 47 -31.74 0.02 9.74
CA VAL A 47 -32.33 -1.27 9.37
C VAL A 47 -33.82 -1.05 9.10
N ASP A 48 -34.27 -1.34 7.88
CA ASP A 48 -35.70 -1.36 7.52
C ASP A 48 -36.33 -2.64 8.10
N PRO A 49 -37.21 -2.53 9.11
CA PRO A 49 -37.78 -3.69 9.77
C PRO A 49 -38.79 -4.45 8.89
N VAL A 50 -39.26 -3.84 7.80
CA VAL A 50 -40.22 -4.45 6.88
C VAL A 50 -39.51 -5.29 5.82
N ARG A 51 -38.35 -4.81 5.37
CA ARG A 51 -37.57 -5.45 4.30
C ARG A 51 -36.40 -6.26 4.82
N ASP A 52 -36.16 -6.22 6.12
CA ASP A 52 -35.04 -6.88 6.81
C ASP A 52 -33.69 -6.62 6.12
N ARG A 53 -33.43 -5.35 5.81
CA ARG A 53 -32.19 -4.93 5.17
C ARG A 53 -31.69 -3.61 5.71
N ALA A 54 -30.36 -3.43 5.67
CA ALA A 54 -29.73 -2.16 5.96
C ALA A 54 -29.91 -1.20 4.77
N GLU A 55 -30.40 0.00 5.03
CA GLU A 55 -30.49 1.09 4.06
C GLU A 55 -29.58 2.23 4.46
N MET A 56 -28.86 2.80 3.48
CA MET A 56 -27.99 3.93 3.73
C MET A 56 -28.82 5.20 3.93
N ASN A 57 -28.65 5.86 5.06
CA ASN A 57 -29.35 7.10 5.40
C ASN A 57 -28.41 8.32 5.51
N ASP A 58 -27.10 8.09 5.70
CA ASP A 58 -26.11 9.18 5.78
C ASP A 58 -24.77 8.76 5.11
N ILE A 59 -24.61 9.17 3.86
CA ILE A 59 -23.38 8.93 3.09
C ILE A 59 -22.18 9.70 3.68
N TRP A 60 -22.41 10.86 4.29
CA TRP A 60 -21.31 11.64 4.87
C TRP A 60 -20.73 10.94 6.08
N ALA A 61 -21.55 10.30 6.91
CA ALA A 61 -21.07 9.47 8.02
C ALA A 61 -20.14 8.37 7.53
N VAL A 62 -20.46 7.74 6.38
CA VAL A 62 -19.60 6.71 5.76
C VAL A 62 -18.29 7.30 5.27
N LEU A 63 -18.33 8.42 4.55
CA LEU A 63 -17.15 9.02 3.92
C LEU A 63 -16.20 9.67 4.94
N THR A 64 -16.72 10.24 6.03
CA THR A 64 -15.93 11.02 6.98
C THR A 64 -15.64 10.31 8.30
N GLN A 65 -16.04 9.04 8.47
CA GLN A 65 -15.71 8.28 9.66
C GLN A 65 -14.19 8.21 9.90
N PRO A 66 -13.73 8.27 11.16
CA PRO A 66 -12.29 8.27 11.48
C PRO A 66 -11.54 7.06 10.89
N LEU A 67 -12.17 5.89 10.91
CA LEU A 67 -11.59 4.67 10.32
C LEU A 67 -11.24 4.86 8.85
N ASN A 68 -12.15 5.46 8.05
CA ASN A 68 -11.89 5.74 6.64
C ASN A 68 -10.76 6.76 6.45
N LEU A 69 -10.80 7.86 7.19
CA LEU A 69 -9.82 8.94 7.01
C LEU A 69 -8.39 8.49 7.35
N TRP A 70 -8.22 7.75 8.44
CA TRP A 70 -6.89 7.25 8.81
C TRP A 70 -6.44 6.09 7.92
N ALA A 71 -7.33 5.18 7.54
CA ALA A 71 -7.01 4.11 6.60
C ALA A 71 -6.60 4.66 5.23
N TYR A 72 -7.33 5.64 4.70
CA TYR A 72 -6.98 6.31 3.45
C TYR A 72 -5.61 7.01 3.55
N SER A 73 -5.37 7.77 4.60
CA SER A 73 -4.11 8.47 4.83
C SER A 73 -2.93 7.50 4.90
N HIS A 74 -3.11 6.37 5.57
CA HIS A 74 -2.12 5.30 5.68
C HIS A 74 -1.82 4.67 4.33
N VAL A 75 -2.84 4.35 3.53
CA VAL A 75 -2.69 3.76 2.19
C VAL A 75 -1.99 4.72 1.23
N ILE A 76 -2.34 6.01 1.24
CA ILE A 76 -1.67 7.01 0.38
C ILE A 76 -0.20 7.18 0.78
N ALA A 77 0.10 7.24 2.08
CA ALA A 77 1.48 7.29 2.55
C ALA A 77 2.29 6.05 2.13
N ALA A 78 1.69 4.86 2.20
CA ALA A 78 2.31 3.62 1.77
C ALA A 78 2.51 3.56 0.25
N ALA A 79 1.61 4.13 -0.55
CA ALA A 79 1.79 4.27 -2.00
C ALA A 79 2.96 5.20 -2.34
N LEU A 80 3.07 6.35 -1.66
CA LEU A 80 4.20 7.28 -1.82
C LEU A 80 5.52 6.62 -1.39
N LEU A 81 5.52 5.87 -0.30
CA LEU A 81 6.67 5.07 0.14
C LEU A 81 7.10 4.07 -0.94
N SER A 82 6.15 3.38 -1.58
CA SER A 82 6.41 2.43 -2.67
C SER A 82 7.09 3.11 -3.87
N GLY A 83 6.56 4.26 -4.29
CA GLY A 83 7.16 5.06 -5.36
C GLY A 83 8.56 5.55 -5.01
N ALA A 84 8.78 6.03 -3.78
CA ALA A 84 10.09 6.49 -3.32
C ALA A 84 11.11 5.34 -3.24
N ALA A 85 10.70 4.14 -2.80
CA ALA A 85 11.55 2.96 -2.76
C ALA A 85 11.95 2.50 -4.16
N MET A 86 11.02 2.51 -5.11
CA MET A 86 11.30 2.20 -6.52
C MET A 86 12.28 3.21 -7.10
N PHE A 87 12.08 4.50 -6.85
CA PHE A 87 12.97 5.57 -7.32
C PHE A 87 14.39 5.44 -6.75
N ALA A 88 14.51 5.18 -5.43
CA ALA A 88 15.80 4.95 -4.79
C ALA A 88 16.50 3.69 -5.31
N GLY A 89 15.76 2.59 -5.46
CA GLY A 89 16.30 1.30 -5.91
C GLY A 89 16.76 1.32 -7.36
N ILE A 90 16.01 1.95 -8.26
CA ILE A 90 16.44 2.15 -9.66
C ILE A 90 17.69 3.02 -9.71
N SER A 91 17.72 4.14 -8.95
CA SER A 91 18.90 4.98 -8.86
C SER A 91 20.13 4.22 -8.34
N ALA A 92 19.94 3.33 -7.35
CA ALA A 92 20.98 2.46 -6.83
C ALA A 92 21.55 1.49 -7.89
N TYR A 93 20.70 0.99 -8.80
CA TYR A 93 21.15 0.16 -9.93
C TYR A 93 22.15 0.91 -10.82
N PHE A 94 21.81 2.13 -11.21
CA PHE A 94 22.70 2.95 -12.07
C PHE A 94 24.00 3.31 -11.36
N LEU A 95 23.94 3.68 -10.09
CA LEU A 95 25.13 3.98 -9.27
C LEU A 95 26.02 2.74 -9.08
N MET A 96 25.44 1.56 -8.91
CA MET A 96 26.19 0.30 -8.85
C MET A 96 26.92 0.01 -10.18
N LYS A 97 26.32 0.38 -11.31
CA LYS A 97 26.89 0.23 -12.65
C LYS A 97 27.81 1.37 -13.05
N GLN A 98 27.96 2.41 -12.21
CA GLN A 98 28.72 3.63 -12.52
C GLN A 98 28.25 4.31 -13.81
N ARG A 99 26.94 4.28 -14.08
CA ARG A 99 26.30 4.93 -15.24
C ARG A 99 25.53 6.15 -14.76
N ASP A 100 25.64 7.25 -15.51
CA ASP A 100 24.85 8.48 -15.30
C ASP A 100 24.89 8.96 -13.83
N VAL A 101 26.09 8.90 -13.23
CA VAL A 101 26.31 9.13 -11.79
C VAL A 101 25.83 10.50 -11.34
N ASP A 102 26.00 11.53 -12.17
CA ASP A 102 25.61 12.91 -11.85
C ASP A 102 24.09 13.06 -11.74
N VAL A 103 23.33 12.28 -12.50
CA VAL A 103 21.86 12.22 -12.43
C VAL A 103 21.39 11.38 -11.24
N PHE A 104 21.95 10.17 -11.08
CA PHE A 104 21.43 9.22 -10.10
C PHE A 104 21.93 9.43 -8.66
N ARG A 105 22.99 10.22 -8.47
CA ARG A 105 23.47 10.60 -7.14
C ARG A 105 22.49 11.50 -6.37
N PRO A 106 21.96 12.61 -6.90
CA PRO A 106 20.88 13.34 -6.25
C PRO A 106 19.59 12.54 -6.20
N SER A 107 19.28 11.74 -7.23
CA SER A 107 18.06 10.95 -7.34
C SER A 107 17.93 9.90 -6.22
N VAL A 108 19.00 9.14 -5.93
CA VAL A 108 18.98 8.17 -4.84
C VAL A 108 18.73 8.83 -3.49
N ARG A 109 19.29 10.03 -3.25
CA ARG A 109 19.06 10.77 -2.01
C ARG A 109 17.62 11.27 -1.90
N LEU A 110 17.06 11.78 -3.01
CA LEU A 110 15.66 12.19 -3.07
C LEU A 110 14.73 11.00 -2.76
N GLY A 111 14.99 9.85 -3.38
CA GLY A 111 14.26 8.61 -3.09
C GLY A 111 14.38 8.19 -1.62
N LEU A 112 15.58 8.22 -1.04
CA LEU A 112 15.79 7.88 0.39
C LEU A 112 15.09 8.87 1.34
N VAL A 113 15.06 10.16 1.03
CA VAL A 113 14.30 11.16 1.79
C VAL A 113 12.80 10.88 1.68
N GLY A 114 12.31 10.61 0.46
CA GLY A 114 10.91 10.24 0.24
C GLY A 114 10.52 8.96 1.00
N MET A 115 11.40 7.95 1.01
CA MET A 115 11.21 6.72 1.79
C MET A 115 11.13 7.02 3.30
N LEU A 116 12.02 7.85 3.83
CA LEU A 116 12.02 8.20 5.26
C LEU A 116 10.73 8.94 5.62
N ILE A 117 10.37 9.98 4.86
CA ILE A 117 9.13 10.73 5.11
C ILE A 117 7.91 9.81 4.98
N GLY A 118 7.82 9.03 3.91
CA GLY A 118 6.72 8.09 3.69
C GLY A 118 6.59 7.08 4.82
N SER A 119 7.71 6.47 5.27
CA SER A 119 7.70 5.50 6.37
C SER A 119 7.28 6.14 7.71
N LEU A 120 7.71 7.37 8.00
CA LEU A 120 7.29 8.08 9.22
C LEU A 120 5.81 8.44 9.18
N VAL A 121 5.29 8.86 8.03
CA VAL A 121 3.85 9.13 7.86
C VAL A 121 3.04 7.84 7.98
N VAL A 122 3.51 6.72 7.40
CA VAL A 122 2.89 5.40 7.57
C VAL A 122 2.86 4.98 9.04
N LEU A 123 3.93 5.23 9.80
CA LEU A 123 3.99 4.91 11.22
C LEU A 123 2.96 5.73 12.01
N ILE A 124 2.91 7.05 11.81
CA ILE A 124 1.97 7.95 12.52
C ILE A 124 0.52 7.60 12.16
N THR A 125 0.21 7.47 10.88
CA THR A 125 -1.16 7.16 10.44
C THR A 125 -1.59 5.75 10.85
N GLY A 126 -0.63 4.81 10.93
CA GLY A 126 -0.86 3.46 11.44
C GLY A 126 -1.19 3.42 12.92
N ASP A 127 -0.50 4.22 13.75
CA ASP A 127 -0.81 4.36 15.19
C ASP A 127 -2.22 4.93 15.40
N LEU A 128 -2.56 6.00 14.68
CA LEU A 128 -3.89 6.63 14.76
C LEU A 128 -5.00 5.66 14.28
N LEU A 129 -4.72 4.88 13.23
CA LEU A 129 -5.63 3.86 12.76
C LEU A 129 -5.79 2.72 13.78
N ALA A 130 -4.71 2.30 14.45
CA ALA A 130 -4.75 1.27 15.48
C ALA A 130 -5.58 1.69 16.71
N LYS A 131 -5.53 2.96 17.10
CA LYS A 131 -6.38 3.50 18.17
C LYS A 131 -7.86 3.38 17.80
N VAL A 132 -8.25 3.84 16.62
CA VAL A 132 -9.64 3.67 16.13
C VAL A 132 -10.02 2.20 16.03
N MET A 133 -9.10 1.33 15.56
CA MET A 133 -9.36 -0.10 15.49
C MET A 133 -9.59 -0.73 16.88
N THR A 134 -8.90 -0.27 17.91
CA THR A 134 -9.12 -0.75 19.28
C THR A 134 -10.55 -0.48 19.75
N GLU A 135 -11.12 0.67 19.38
CA GLU A 135 -12.49 1.06 19.76
C GLU A 135 -13.57 0.33 18.94
N VAL A 136 -13.39 0.25 17.60
CA VAL A 136 -14.45 -0.22 16.70
C VAL A 136 -14.31 -1.70 16.30
N GLN A 137 -13.13 -2.30 16.50
CA GLN A 137 -12.83 -3.70 16.16
C GLN A 137 -11.93 -4.37 17.24
N PRO A 138 -12.39 -4.48 18.48
CA PRO A 138 -11.57 -5.01 19.58
C PRO A 138 -11.06 -6.43 19.31
N MET A 139 -11.86 -7.30 18.70
CA MET A 139 -11.44 -8.67 18.31
C MET A 139 -10.24 -8.65 17.35
N LYS A 140 -10.24 -7.76 16.37
CA LYS A 140 -9.11 -7.61 15.43
C LYS A 140 -7.86 -7.15 16.15
N MET A 141 -7.98 -6.16 17.04
CA MET A 141 -6.85 -5.64 17.82
C MET A 141 -6.29 -6.70 18.76
N ALA A 142 -7.11 -7.39 19.51
CA ALA A 142 -6.70 -8.48 20.39
C ALA A 142 -5.98 -9.60 19.63
N SER A 143 -6.51 -9.96 18.45
CA SER A 143 -5.90 -10.97 17.55
C SER A 143 -4.57 -10.50 16.96
N ALA A 144 -4.45 -9.22 16.58
CA ALA A 144 -3.21 -8.62 16.08
C ALA A 144 -2.09 -8.63 17.12
N GLU A 145 -2.45 -8.55 18.41
CA GLU A 145 -1.49 -8.55 19.54
C GLU A 145 -1.37 -9.92 20.19
N ALA A 146 -2.12 -10.93 19.75
CA ALA A 146 -2.23 -12.23 20.37
C ALA A 146 -2.44 -12.08 21.89
N LEU A 147 -3.42 -11.25 22.24
CA LEU A 147 -3.82 -10.99 23.61
C LEU A 147 -5.07 -11.82 23.92
N TRP A 148 -4.91 -12.91 24.65
CA TRP A 148 -6.02 -13.84 24.92
C TRP A 148 -6.96 -13.33 26.01
N ASP A 149 -6.42 -12.76 27.08
CA ASP A 149 -7.21 -12.30 28.24
C ASP A 149 -7.08 -10.81 28.42
N THR A 150 -8.17 -10.16 28.80
CA THR A 150 -8.22 -8.72 29.09
C THR A 150 -7.22 -8.37 30.19
N THR A 151 -6.36 -7.39 29.91
CA THR A 151 -5.25 -7.07 30.79
C THR A 151 -5.07 -5.55 30.93
N SER A 152 -4.90 -5.09 32.17
CA SER A 152 -4.44 -3.74 32.47
C SER A 152 -2.91 -3.70 32.43
N GLY A 153 -2.33 -2.66 31.82
CA GLY A 153 -0.90 -2.62 31.57
C GLY A 153 -0.43 -3.66 30.56
N ALA A 154 -1.24 -3.94 29.54
CA ALA A 154 -1.00 -4.95 28.53
C ALA A 154 0.34 -4.77 27.82
N SER A 155 1.06 -5.85 27.63
CA SER A 155 2.38 -5.88 27.00
C SER A 155 2.24 -5.93 25.48
N PHE A 156 3.04 -5.13 24.78
CA PHE A 156 3.15 -5.19 23.33
C PHE A 156 3.94 -6.43 22.91
N SER A 157 3.38 -7.21 22.02
CA SER A 157 4.07 -8.40 21.49
C SER A 157 5.07 -8.03 20.41
N LEU A 158 6.35 -8.33 20.62
CA LEU A 158 7.33 -8.28 19.55
C LEU A 158 7.25 -9.55 18.69
N ILE A 159 7.23 -10.72 19.34
CA ILE A 159 7.09 -12.02 18.72
C ILE A 159 6.24 -12.88 19.65
N THR A 160 5.18 -13.48 19.13
CA THR A 160 4.40 -14.51 19.84
C THR A 160 4.24 -15.72 18.94
N ILE A 161 4.58 -16.89 19.46
CA ILE A 161 4.29 -18.18 18.86
C ILE A 161 3.10 -18.74 19.63
N GLY A 162 1.98 -18.87 18.97
CA GLY A 162 0.77 -19.51 19.49
C GLY A 162 0.60 -20.90 18.91
N THR A 163 -0.41 -21.61 19.40
CA THR A 163 -0.88 -22.86 18.81
C THR A 163 -1.43 -22.61 17.40
N LEU A 164 -1.38 -23.61 16.53
CA LEU A 164 -1.84 -23.47 15.13
C LEU A 164 -3.35 -23.20 15.03
N ASP A 165 -4.11 -23.66 16.00
CA ASP A 165 -5.54 -23.38 16.13
C ASP A 165 -5.84 -22.00 16.72
N GLY A 166 -4.80 -21.29 17.16
CA GLY A 166 -4.93 -19.96 17.75
C GLY A 166 -5.51 -19.93 19.15
N SER A 167 -5.60 -21.08 19.84
CA SER A 167 -6.27 -21.17 21.15
C SER A 167 -5.45 -20.64 22.31
N SER A 168 -4.11 -20.67 22.22
CA SER A 168 -3.22 -20.26 23.32
C SER A 168 -1.84 -19.84 22.87
N GLU A 169 -1.14 -19.15 23.77
CA GLU A 169 0.26 -18.80 23.63
C GLU A 169 1.16 -20.00 23.99
N VAL A 170 2.20 -20.23 23.19
CA VAL A 170 3.26 -21.20 23.47
C VAL A 170 4.49 -20.49 24.02
N TRP A 171 4.84 -19.36 23.39
CA TRP A 171 6.01 -18.57 23.77
C TRP A 171 5.95 -17.16 23.20
N SER A 172 6.44 -16.16 23.95
CA SER A 172 6.47 -14.79 23.45
C SER A 172 7.63 -13.97 23.99
N ILE A 173 7.97 -12.92 23.23
CA ILE A 173 8.79 -11.79 23.66
C ILE A 173 7.87 -10.57 23.66
N ARG A 174 7.66 -9.96 24.83
CA ARG A 174 6.74 -8.84 25.00
C ARG A 174 7.42 -7.67 25.71
N VAL A 175 6.98 -6.44 25.42
CA VAL A 175 7.42 -5.22 26.11
C VAL A 175 6.29 -4.74 27.03
N PRO A 176 6.49 -4.75 28.35
CA PRO A 176 5.43 -4.45 29.32
C PRO A 176 4.85 -3.05 29.15
N GLY A 177 3.52 -2.91 29.27
CA GLY A 177 2.78 -1.67 29.27
C GLY A 177 2.68 -0.92 27.94
N VAL A 178 3.47 -1.30 26.93
CA VAL A 178 3.52 -0.57 25.64
C VAL A 178 2.22 -0.71 24.87
N LEU A 179 1.58 -1.88 24.88
CA LEU A 179 0.29 -2.06 24.20
C LEU A 179 -0.79 -1.19 24.82
N SER A 180 -0.87 -1.15 26.16
CA SER A 180 -1.80 -0.27 26.86
C SER A 180 -1.55 1.20 26.52
N PHE A 181 -0.30 1.64 26.49
CA PHE A 181 0.04 3.02 26.12
C PHE A 181 -0.38 3.34 24.68
N MET A 182 -0.12 2.45 23.72
CA MET A 182 -0.51 2.65 22.32
C MET A 182 -2.04 2.68 22.14
N ALA A 183 -2.76 1.83 22.85
CA ALA A 183 -4.20 1.71 22.72
C ALA A 183 -4.99 2.80 23.49
N THR A 184 -4.50 3.21 24.67
CA THR A 184 -5.27 4.04 25.63
C THR A 184 -4.54 5.30 26.09
N GLU A 185 -3.34 5.57 25.58
CA GLU A 185 -2.45 6.66 26.03
C GLU A 185 -2.03 6.58 27.52
N SER A 186 -2.24 5.41 28.14
CA SER A 186 -1.89 5.12 29.52
C SER A 186 -1.20 3.78 29.65
N PHE A 187 -0.07 3.73 30.36
CA PHE A 187 0.65 2.47 30.63
C PHE A 187 -0.15 1.48 31.51
N SER A 188 -1.17 1.95 32.21
CA SER A 188 -2.06 1.13 33.05
C SER A 188 -3.45 0.92 32.41
N GLY A 189 -3.68 1.41 31.19
CA GLY A 189 -4.94 1.23 30.48
C GLY A 189 -5.27 -0.24 30.27
N THR A 190 -6.56 -0.56 30.24
CA THR A 190 -7.05 -1.92 30.00
C THR A 190 -7.27 -2.15 28.51
N VAL A 191 -6.77 -3.25 27.99
CA VAL A 191 -6.98 -3.70 26.60
C VAL A 191 -7.72 -5.03 26.66
N GLU A 192 -8.82 -5.12 25.91
CA GLU A 192 -9.66 -6.32 25.87
C GLU A 192 -8.95 -7.49 25.15
N GLY A 193 -9.11 -8.68 25.70
CA GLY A 193 -8.57 -9.93 25.17
C GLY A 193 -9.55 -10.69 24.29
N ILE A 194 -9.02 -11.62 23.49
CA ILE A 194 -9.78 -12.44 22.54
C ILE A 194 -10.93 -13.19 23.24
N ASN A 195 -10.68 -13.77 24.43
CA ASN A 195 -11.65 -14.60 25.12
C ASN A 195 -12.83 -13.77 25.62
N ASP A 196 -12.58 -12.58 26.17
CA ASP A 196 -13.63 -11.70 26.68
C ASP A 196 -14.46 -11.09 25.55
N VAL A 197 -13.79 -10.66 24.46
CA VAL A 197 -14.49 -10.14 23.27
C VAL A 197 -15.31 -11.24 22.58
N GLN A 198 -14.84 -12.48 22.58
CA GLN A 198 -15.61 -13.63 22.08
C GLN A 198 -16.89 -13.83 22.90
N ALA A 199 -16.80 -13.78 24.24
CA ALA A 199 -17.97 -13.90 25.12
C ALA A 199 -18.98 -12.77 24.88
N GLN A 200 -18.49 -11.52 24.75
CA GLN A 200 -19.35 -10.36 24.43
C GLN A 200 -20.06 -10.53 23.07
N PHE A 201 -19.37 -11.09 22.08
CA PHE A 201 -19.96 -11.31 20.76
C PHE A 201 -20.97 -12.46 20.76
N GLU A 202 -20.76 -13.50 21.56
CA GLU A 202 -21.75 -14.56 21.76
C GLU A 202 -23.03 -14.03 22.45
N GLU A 203 -22.87 -13.16 23.44
CA GLU A 203 -24.02 -12.51 24.08
C GLU A 203 -24.78 -11.60 23.11
N LYS A 204 -24.04 -10.85 22.26
CA LYS A 204 -24.64 -9.86 21.36
C LYS A 204 -25.25 -10.45 20.09
N TYR A 205 -24.59 -11.44 19.50
CA TYR A 205 -24.92 -11.96 18.16
C TYR A 205 -25.42 -13.42 18.20
N GLY A 206 -25.45 -14.04 19.38
CA GLY A 206 -25.82 -15.44 19.57
C GLY A 206 -24.63 -16.39 19.54
N PRO A 207 -24.88 -17.69 19.81
CA PRO A 207 -23.83 -18.70 19.85
C PRO A 207 -23.06 -18.80 18.56
N GLY A 208 -21.70 -18.83 18.61
CA GLY A 208 -20.85 -18.99 17.43
C GLY A 208 -19.41 -18.59 17.71
N ASP A 209 -18.51 -18.94 16.81
CA ASP A 209 -17.12 -18.51 16.86
C ASP A 209 -16.94 -17.22 16.04
N TYR A 210 -16.52 -16.17 16.70
CA TYR A 210 -16.31 -14.83 16.13
C TYR A 210 -14.83 -14.47 16.03
N ARG A 211 -13.94 -15.41 16.34
CA ARG A 211 -12.51 -15.22 16.27
C ARG A 211 -12.03 -15.32 14.81
N PRO A 212 -11.17 -14.41 14.34
CA PRO A 212 -10.51 -14.56 13.07
C PRO A 212 -9.44 -15.67 13.14
N ASN A 213 -8.80 -15.95 12.00
CA ASN A 213 -7.60 -16.80 12.03
C ASN A 213 -6.47 -16.04 12.75
N ILE A 214 -6.29 -16.31 14.03
CA ILE A 214 -5.35 -15.58 14.90
C ILE A 214 -3.91 -15.66 14.39
N PRO A 215 -3.35 -16.85 14.03
CA PRO A 215 -2.00 -16.94 13.50
C PRO A 215 -1.77 -16.06 12.27
N VAL A 216 -2.69 -16.09 11.30
CA VAL A 216 -2.56 -15.27 10.09
C VAL A 216 -2.68 -13.79 10.43
N THR A 217 -3.68 -13.40 11.22
CA THR A 217 -3.89 -12.00 11.62
C THR A 217 -2.66 -11.44 12.34
N TYR A 218 -2.13 -12.18 13.30
CA TYR A 218 -0.96 -11.81 14.07
C TYR A 218 0.30 -11.64 13.18
N TRP A 219 0.66 -12.67 12.40
CA TRP A 219 1.90 -12.64 11.64
C TRP A 219 1.87 -11.65 10.48
N MET A 220 0.71 -11.44 9.85
CA MET A 220 0.58 -10.44 8.79
C MET A 220 0.70 -9.03 9.35
N PHE A 221 0.16 -8.76 10.54
CA PHE A 221 0.36 -7.48 11.23
C PHE A 221 1.83 -7.25 11.57
N ARG A 222 2.53 -8.24 12.12
CA ARG A 222 3.98 -8.17 12.42
C ARG A 222 4.83 -7.97 11.17
N LEU A 223 4.51 -8.68 10.09
CA LEU A 223 5.23 -8.54 8.82
C LEU A 223 5.05 -7.14 8.23
N MET A 224 3.84 -6.59 8.26
CA MET A 224 3.56 -5.22 7.83
C MET A 224 4.37 -4.19 8.61
N MET A 225 4.32 -4.25 9.95
CA MET A 225 5.08 -3.34 10.81
C MET A 225 6.59 -3.50 10.62
N GLY A 226 7.08 -4.74 10.59
CA GLY A 226 8.50 -5.04 10.38
C GLY A 226 9.02 -4.48 9.07
N ALA A 227 8.25 -4.61 7.97
CA ALA A 227 8.59 -4.01 6.69
C ALA A 227 8.70 -2.48 6.80
N GLY A 228 7.77 -1.82 7.49
CA GLY A 228 7.81 -0.37 7.74
C GLY A 228 9.08 0.08 8.49
N PHE A 229 9.41 -0.60 9.59
CA PHE A 229 10.64 -0.30 10.36
C PHE A 229 11.92 -0.56 9.55
N ILE A 230 11.94 -1.61 8.73
CA ILE A 230 13.06 -1.87 7.81
C ILE A 230 13.22 -0.72 6.82
N MET A 231 12.12 -0.15 6.29
CA MET A 231 12.20 0.99 5.37
C MET A 231 12.75 2.24 6.06
N ILE A 232 12.40 2.52 7.31
CA ILE A 232 13.01 3.60 8.11
C ILE A 232 14.51 3.35 8.24
N LEU A 233 14.92 2.15 8.65
CA LEU A 233 16.33 1.81 8.84
C LEU A 233 17.13 1.95 7.53
N VAL A 234 16.64 1.39 6.43
CA VAL A 234 17.27 1.50 5.10
C VAL A 234 17.42 2.95 4.68
N SER A 235 16.40 3.77 4.91
CA SER A 235 16.43 5.21 4.58
C SER A 235 17.48 5.96 5.39
N LEU A 236 17.52 5.77 6.72
CA LEU A 236 18.47 6.42 7.60
C LEU A 236 19.92 6.01 7.28
N VAL A 237 20.17 4.70 7.14
CA VAL A 237 21.48 4.17 6.78
C VAL A 237 21.91 4.66 5.39
N GLY A 238 21.00 4.62 4.41
CA GLY A 238 21.26 5.09 3.06
C GLY A 238 21.62 6.59 3.01
N LEU A 239 20.86 7.43 3.72
CA LEU A 239 21.12 8.86 3.84
C LEU A 239 22.45 9.13 4.53
N TRP A 240 22.79 8.38 5.58
CA TRP A 240 24.07 8.49 6.27
C TRP A 240 25.25 8.09 5.38
N LEU A 241 25.14 6.98 4.65
CA LEU A 241 26.17 6.49 3.74
C LEU A 241 26.40 7.45 2.55
N THR A 242 25.35 8.10 2.07
CA THR A 242 25.42 9.04 0.92
C THR A 242 25.61 10.50 1.34
N ARG A 243 25.84 10.79 2.64
CA ARG A 243 26.06 12.16 3.15
C ARG A 243 27.29 12.80 2.52
N LYS A 244 27.27 14.13 2.43
CA LYS A 244 28.37 14.95 1.87
C LYS A 244 28.81 14.46 0.47
N GLY A 245 27.88 13.91 -0.30
CA GLY A 245 28.13 13.46 -1.66
C GLY A 245 28.96 12.17 -1.78
N ARG A 246 29.14 11.41 -0.71
CA ARG A 246 29.83 10.12 -0.76
C ARG A 246 29.00 9.11 -1.54
N LEU A 247 29.67 8.19 -2.22
CA LEU A 247 29.08 7.03 -2.86
C LEU A 247 29.75 5.77 -2.28
N PRO A 248 28.99 4.86 -1.69
CA PRO A 248 29.53 3.59 -1.20
C PRO A 248 30.21 2.81 -2.32
N LYS A 249 31.43 2.32 -2.05
CA LYS A 249 32.19 1.51 -3.02
C LYS A 249 31.66 0.07 -3.08
N SER A 250 31.02 -0.41 -2.01
CA SER A 250 30.51 -1.78 -1.91
C SER A 250 29.27 -1.96 -2.78
N LYS A 251 29.31 -2.90 -3.71
CA LYS A 251 28.16 -3.29 -4.53
C LYS A 251 27.01 -3.87 -3.71
N TRP A 252 27.28 -4.41 -2.51
CA TRP A 252 26.25 -4.95 -1.62
C TRP A 252 25.29 -3.87 -1.10
N VAL A 253 25.79 -2.67 -0.82
CA VAL A 253 24.94 -1.54 -0.39
C VAL A 253 23.89 -1.23 -1.46
N TRP A 254 24.31 -1.18 -2.72
CA TRP A 254 23.41 -0.92 -3.85
C TRP A 254 22.44 -2.06 -4.10
N ARG A 255 22.90 -3.32 -3.95
CA ARG A 255 22.01 -4.50 -4.04
C ARG A 255 20.94 -4.48 -2.95
N LEU A 256 21.30 -4.15 -1.72
CA LEU A 256 20.32 -4.02 -0.63
C LEU A 256 19.32 -2.90 -0.90
N ALA A 257 19.76 -1.76 -1.45
CA ALA A 257 18.86 -0.68 -1.86
C ALA A 257 17.90 -1.10 -2.99
N MET A 258 18.33 -1.96 -3.92
CA MET A 258 17.44 -2.54 -4.93
C MET A 258 16.44 -3.53 -4.33
N ILE A 259 16.88 -4.40 -3.41
CA ILE A 259 16.00 -5.35 -2.70
C ILE A 259 14.95 -4.60 -1.88
N ALA A 260 15.28 -3.43 -1.35
CA ALA A 260 14.37 -2.59 -0.56
C ALA A 260 13.11 -2.16 -1.34
N ILE A 261 13.11 -2.23 -2.69
CA ILE A 261 11.90 -2.03 -3.52
C ILE A 261 10.79 -3.02 -3.12
N ALA A 262 11.16 -4.24 -2.73
CA ALA A 262 10.18 -5.25 -2.31
C ALA A 262 9.55 -4.96 -0.94
N GLY A 263 10.20 -4.14 -0.10
CA GLY A 263 9.74 -3.87 1.27
C GLY A 263 8.32 -3.31 1.34
N PRO A 264 8.01 -2.20 0.66
CA PRO A 264 6.64 -1.66 0.65
C PRO A 264 5.63 -2.62 0.00
N VAL A 265 6.02 -3.40 -1.01
CA VAL A 265 5.13 -4.39 -1.65
C VAL A 265 4.75 -5.48 -0.64
N VAL A 266 5.73 -6.02 0.09
CA VAL A 266 5.49 -7.01 1.15
C VAL A 266 4.66 -6.40 2.28
N GLY A 267 4.99 -5.19 2.73
CA GLY A 267 4.26 -4.49 3.78
C GLY A 267 2.79 -4.25 3.42
N ASN A 268 2.52 -3.74 2.22
CA ASN A 268 1.17 -3.49 1.74
C ASN A 268 0.36 -4.80 1.59
N SER A 269 0.97 -5.85 1.03
CA SER A 269 0.30 -7.15 0.89
C SER A 269 -0.04 -7.75 2.25
N ALA A 270 0.90 -7.72 3.19
CA ALA A 270 0.68 -8.18 4.55
C ALA A 270 -0.40 -7.36 5.27
N GLY A 271 -0.40 -6.03 5.10
CA GLY A 271 -1.41 -5.14 5.66
C GLY A 271 -2.81 -5.43 5.14
N TRP A 272 -2.97 -5.71 3.84
CA TRP A 272 -4.26 -6.10 3.27
C TRP A 272 -4.73 -7.46 3.78
N ILE A 273 -3.83 -8.46 3.83
CA ILE A 273 -4.16 -9.77 4.41
C ILE A 273 -4.59 -9.61 5.88
N PHE A 274 -3.85 -8.83 6.66
CA PHE A 274 -4.22 -8.51 8.04
C PHE A 274 -5.61 -7.88 8.14
N THR A 275 -5.89 -6.88 7.30
CA THR A 275 -7.16 -6.14 7.29
C THR A 275 -8.34 -7.07 7.03
N GLU A 276 -8.24 -7.94 6.02
CA GLU A 276 -9.33 -8.80 5.60
C GLU A 276 -9.46 -10.06 6.48
N MET A 277 -8.35 -10.66 6.89
CA MET A 277 -8.38 -11.82 7.79
C MET A 277 -8.81 -11.44 9.21
N GLY A 278 -8.35 -10.28 9.71
CA GLY A 278 -8.75 -9.80 11.03
C GLY A 278 -10.21 -9.34 11.12
N ARG A 279 -10.90 -9.19 10.00
CA ARG A 279 -12.34 -8.91 9.95
C ARG A 279 -13.21 -10.15 10.05
N GLN A 280 -12.65 -11.33 9.75
CA GLN A 280 -13.42 -12.58 9.79
C GLN A 280 -13.98 -12.85 11.21
N PRO A 281 -15.16 -13.49 11.30
CA PRO A 281 -15.96 -14.12 10.24
C PRO A 281 -16.97 -13.20 9.52
N TRP A 282 -16.73 -11.89 9.54
CA TRP A 282 -17.67 -10.91 9.00
C TRP A 282 -17.31 -10.46 7.58
N THR A 283 -18.29 -10.35 6.71
CA THR A 283 -18.23 -9.53 5.51
C THR A 283 -18.50 -8.07 5.85
N VAL A 284 -19.54 -7.82 6.65
CA VAL A 284 -19.83 -6.50 7.26
C VAL A 284 -20.02 -6.72 8.75
N VAL A 285 -19.14 -6.13 9.56
CA VAL A 285 -19.08 -6.37 11.01
C VAL A 285 -20.43 -6.13 11.67
N GLY A 286 -20.91 -7.15 12.38
CA GLY A 286 -22.17 -7.09 13.12
C GLY A 286 -23.45 -7.16 12.29
N LEU A 287 -23.34 -7.11 10.96
CA LEU A 287 -24.51 -7.18 10.05
C LEU A 287 -24.54 -8.45 9.21
N TYR A 288 -23.39 -8.87 8.66
CA TYR A 288 -23.39 -9.93 7.66
C TYR A 288 -22.14 -10.81 7.78
N ARG A 289 -22.34 -12.09 8.03
CA ARG A 289 -21.22 -13.05 8.12
C ARG A 289 -20.74 -13.46 6.74
N THR A 290 -19.47 -13.82 6.62
CA THR A 290 -18.88 -14.30 5.37
C THR A 290 -19.56 -15.58 4.87
N ALA A 291 -19.96 -16.46 5.78
CA ALA A 291 -20.69 -17.68 5.44
C ALA A 291 -22.05 -17.41 4.76
N ASP A 292 -22.69 -16.30 5.12
CA ASP A 292 -24.01 -15.91 4.60
C ASP A 292 -23.89 -15.01 3.36
N SER A 293 -22.67 -14.55 3.02
CA SER A 293 -22.39 -13.63 1.91
C SER A 293 -22.29 -14.32 0.56
N VAL A 294 -22.84 -15.51 0.42
CA VAL A 294 -22.84 -16.28 -0.84
C VAL A 294 -24.08 -15.92 -1.64
N SER A 295 -23.89 -15.43 -2.86
CA SER A 295 -25.01 -15.16 -3.77
C SER A 295 -25.71 -16.46 -4.18
N PRO A 296 -27.04 -16.60 -3.96
CA PRO A 296 -27.78 -17.81 -4.34
C PRO A 296 -27.73 -18.07 -5.86
N SER A 297 -27.52 -17.05 -6.67
CA SER A 297 -27.47 -17.14 -8.14
C SER A 297 -26.11 -17.47 -8.71
N VAL A 298 -25.03 -17.47 -7.88
CA VAL A 298 -23.66 -17.72 -8.33
C VAL A 298 -23.20 -19.11 -7.89
N SER A 299 -22.96 -19.99 -8.84
CA SER A 299 -22.40 -21.30 -8.53
C SER A 299 -20.94 -21.24 -8.09
N GLY A 300 -20.48 -22.20 -7.27
CA GLY A 300 -19.07 -22.30 -6.90
C GLY A 300 -18.13 -22.41 -8.10
N GLY A 301 -18.59 -23.05 -9.19
CA GLY A 301 -17.85 -23.11 -10.45
C GLY A 301 -17.66 -21.73 -11.12
N ALA A 302 -18.71 -20.89 -11.10
CA ALA A 302 -18.61 -19.53 -11.64
C ALA A 302 -17.66 -18.66 -10.81
N ALA A 303 -17.73 -18.76 -9.47
CA ALA A 303 -16.82 -18.06 -8.57
C ALA A 303 -15.36 -18.50 -8.78
N LEU A 304 -15.10 -19.79 -8.87
CA LEU A 304 -13.77 -20.35 -9.13
C LEU A 304 -13.23 -19.91 -10.51
N THR A 305 -14.07 -19.94 -11.54
CA THR A 305 -13.70 -19.47 -12.89
C THR A 305 -13.30 -17.99 -12.85
N SER A 306 -14.07 -17.14 -12.19
CA SER A 306 -13.74 -15.72 -12.03
C SER A 306 -12.39 -15.54 -11.31
N LEU A 307 -12.17 -16.26 -10.21
CA LEU A 307 -10.93 -16.22 -9.45
C LEU A 307 -9.72 -16.61 -10.34
N ILE A 308 -9.82 -17.72 -11.07
CA ILE A 308 -8.73 -18.18 -11.96
C ILE A 308 -8.47 -17.17 -13.07
N VAL A 309 -9.52 -16.68 -13.74
CA VAL A 309 -9.39 -15.74 -14.87
C VAL A 309 -8.74 -14.44 -14.40
N PHE A 310 -9.21 -13.84 -13.29
CA PHE A 310 -8.62 -12.60 -12.78
C PHE A 310 -7.19 -12.81 -12.27
N THR A 311 -6.90 -13.90 -11.56
CA THR A 311 -5.55 -14.22 -11.11
C THR A 311 -4.59 -14.41 -12.28
N ALA A 312 -4.98 -15.12 -13.32
CA ALA A 312 -4.18 -15.30 -14.53
C ALA A 312 -3.96 -13.97 -15.27
N LEU A 313 -5.03 -13.17 -15.43
CA LEU A 313 -4.95 -11.86 -16.08
C LEU A 313 -3.97 -10.94 -15.36
N TYR A 314 -4.12 -10.76 -14.05
CA TYR A 314 -3.21 -9.92 -13.26
C TYR A 314 -1.79 -10.48 -13.23
N GLY A 315 -1.63 -11.79 -13.18
CA GLY A 315 -0.31 -12.44 -13.29
C GLY A 315 0.39 -12.13 -14.61
N ILE A 316 -0.33 -12.22 -15.72
CA ILE A 316 0.20 -11.84 -17.05
C ILE A 316 0.58 -10.37 -17.12
N LEU A 317 -0.30 -9.48 -16.62
CA LEU A 317 -0.04 -8.04 -16.59
C LEU A 317 1.18 -7.70 -15.72
N ALA A 318 1.35 -8.35 -14.57
CA ALA A 318 2.51 -8.17 -13.71
C ALA A 318 3.82 -8.60 -14.41
N VAL A 319 3.82 -9.72 -15.14
CA VAL A 319 4.98 -10.16 -15.92
C VAL A 319 5.33 -9.15 -17.01
N ILE A 320 4.32 -8.62 -17.73
CA ILE A 320 4.52 -7.59 -18.76
C ILE A 320 5.09 -6.32 -18.11
N GLU A 321 4.50 -5.84 -17.02
CA GLU A 321 4.93 -4.63 -16.31
C GLU A 321 6.38 -4.74 -15.82
N ILE A 322 6.72 -5.84 -15.13
CA ILE A 322 8.10 -6.09 -14.68
C ILE A 322 9.05 -6.14 -15.87
N GLY A 323 8.66 -6.81 -16.97
CA GLY A 323 9.44 -6.87 -18.20
C GLY A 323 9.71 -5.49 -18.79
N LEU A 324 8.70 -4.62 -18.86
CA LEU A 324 8.82 -3.24 -19.32
C LEU A 324 9.72 -2.41 -18.40
N VAL A 325 9.51 -2.47 -17.07
CA VAL A 325 10.37 -1.76 -16.11
C VAL A 325 11.83 -2.17 -16.29
N VAL A 326 12.11 -3.48 -16.33
CA VAL A 326 13.48 -4.00 -16.54
C VAL A 326 14.06 -3.54 -17.87
N LYS A 327 13.27 -3.56 -18.96
CA LYS A 327 13.69 -3.10 -20.28
C LYS A 327 14.11 -1.63 -20.25
N TYR A 328 13.24 -0.74 -19.73
CA TYR A 328 13.51 0.69 -19.72
C TYR A 328 14.63 1.09 -18.72
N VAL A 329 14.72 0.42 -17.59
CA VAL A 329 15.85 0.60 -16.67
C VAL A 329 17.18 0.21 -17.33
N LYS A 330 17.21 -0.85 -18.15
CA LYS A 330 18.44 -1.23 -18.88
C LYS A 330 18.82 -0.23 -19.96
N ILE A 331 17.85 0.35 -20.66
CA ILE A 331 18.05 1.39 -21.68
C ILE A 331 18.68 2.62 -21.02
N GLY A 332 18.10 3.08 -19.90
CA GLY A 332 18.55 4.26 -19.17
C GLY A 332 17.96 5.58 -19.69
N PRO A 333 18.32 6.71 -19.07
CA PRO A 333 17.88 8.02 -19.52
C PRO A 333 18.48 8.38 -20.87
N PRO A 334 17.79 9.21 -21.69
CA PRO A 334 18.35 9.75 -22.92
C PRO A 334 19.60 10.57 -22.61
N SER A 335 20.52 10.66 -23.57
CA SER A 335 21.70 11.53 -23.45
C SER A 335 21.27 12.99 -23.31
N GLU A 336 22.12 13.83 -22.71
CA GLU A 336 21.83 15.26 -22.53
C GLU A 336 21.55 15.94 -23.89
N ALA A 337 22.27 15.56 -24.93
CA ALA A 337 22.07 16.06 -26.29
C ALA A 337 20.69 15.70 -26.84
N GLU A 338 20.25 14.45 -26.67
CA GLU A 338 18.92 13.97 -27.08
C GLU A 338 17.83 14.66 -26.27
N ALA A 339 18.01 14.84 -24.95
CA ALA A 339 17.07 15.53 -24.09
C ALA A 339 16.92 17.00 -24.49
N LEU A 340 18.00 17.71 -24.73
CA LEU A 340 18.00 19.11 -25.19
C LEU A 340 17.39 19.25 -26.59
N HIS A 341 17.64 18.29 -27.48
CA HIS A 341 17.07 18.28 -28.83
C HIS A 341 15.55 18.09 -28.79
N SER A 342 15.05 17.21 -27.94
CA SER A 342 13.62 16.99 -27.76
C SER A 342 12.89 18.24 -27.20
N ILE A 343 13.54 18.98 -26.27
CA ILE A 343 13.01 20.22 -25.71
C ILE A 343 12.98 21.34 -26.77
N ARG A 344 14.02 21.42 -27.62
CA ARG A 344 14.13 22.47 -28.66
C ARG A 344 13.18 22.27 -29.83
N ARG A 345 12.84 21.05 -30.19
CA ARG A 345 11.92 20.77 -31.34
C ARG A 345 10.49 21.23 -31.11
N GLY A 346 10.00 21.48 -29.94
CA GLY A 346 8.61 21.88 -29.71
C GLY A 346 7.61 20.96 -30.45
N PRO A 347 6.33 21.04 -30.21
CA PRO A 347 5.34 20.28 -30.97
C PRO A 347 5.41 20.70 -32.47
N PRO A 348 5.30 19.74 -33.42
CA PRO A 348 5.35 20.05 -34.83
C PRO A 348 4.32 21.14 -35.16
N ARG A 349 4.79 22.23 -35.75
CA ARG A 349 3.92 23.33 -36.19
C ARG A 349 3.01 22.77 -37.30
N ARG A 350 1.71 22.67 -37.00
CA ARG A 350 0.71 22.41 -38.01
C ARG A 350 0.61 23.61 -38.95
N GLY A 351 0.89 23.39 -40.22
CA GLY A 351 0.39 24.22 -41.30
C GLY A 351 1.38 25.26 -41.81
N GLY A 352 1.93 24.99 -42.96
CA GLY A 352 2.59 25.90 -43.87
C GLY A 352 2.97 25.10 -45.10
N SER A 353 2.08 25.05 -46.07
CA SER A 353 2.38 24.50 -47.39
C SER A 353 3.39 25.39 -48.12
N THR A 354 4.16 24.74 -49.01
CA THR A 354 4.95 25.27 -50.15
C THR A 354 6.39 25.70 -49.86
N GLY A 355 7.24 25.06 -50.59
CA GLY A 355 8.57 25.49 -50.95
C GLY A 355 9.54 24.32 -51.09
N ALA A 356 9.75 23.90 -52.33
CA ALA A 356 10.76 22.93 -52.77
C ALA A 356 12.17 23.37 -52.38
N ASP A 357 13.02 22.37 -52.29
CA ASP A 357 14.47 22.32 -52.44
C ASP A 357 15.22 21.90 -51.15
N GLY A 358 15.89 20.76 -51.31
CA GLY A 358 16.94 20.30 -50.38
C GLY A 358 16.90 18.81 -50.11
N GLU A 359 17.31 18.00 -51.05
CA GLU A 359 17.90 16.69 -50.80
C GLU A 359 18.99 16.88 -49.74
N ASP A 360 18.89 16.21 -48.60
CA ASP A 360 19.98 15.47 -48.00
C ASP A 360 19.54 14.94 -46.61
N ALA A 361 20.02 13.71 -46.35
CA ALA A 361 20.06 13.03 -45.06
C ALA A 361 18.77 12.39 -44.54
N ALA A 362 18.34 11.34 -45.21
CA ALA A 362 17.66 10.23 -44.54
C ALA A 362 18.66 9.49 -43.65
N ALA A 363 18.95 10.01 -42.46
CA ALA A 363 19.58 9.29 -41.39
C ALA A 363 18.50 8.80 -40.46
N ASP A 364 18.37 7.50 -40.41
CA ASP A 364 17.64 6.56 -39.58
C ASP A 364 17.14 7.18 -38.22
N GLU A 365 16.07 7.96 -38.26
CA GLU A 365 15.37 8.44 -37.07
C GLU A 365 14.56 7.29 -36.48
N LYS A 366 15.19 6.54 -35.57
CA LYS A 366 14.40 5.74 -34.64
C LYS A 366 13.60 6.72 -33.77
N PRO A 367 12.27 6.79 -33.87
CA PRO A 367 11.48 7.56 -32.94
C PRO A 367 11.81 7.07 -31.54
N MET A 368 11.89 7.97 -30.55
CA MET A 368 11.95 7.57 -29.16
C MET A 368 10.70 6.73 -28.88
N ALA A 369 10.88 5.43 -29.03
CA ALA A 369 9.81 4.48 -28.86
C ALA A 369 9.53 4.27 -27.38
N PHE A 370 8.70 5.15 -26.83
CA PHE A 370 7.69 4.70 -25.89
C PHE A 370 6.52 4.07 -26.69
N ALA A 371 6.86 3.25 -27.64
CA ALA A 371 5.92 2.43 -28.35
C ALA A 371 6.21 0.98 -27.95
N TYR A 372 5.32 0.46 -27.11
CA TYR A 372 4.93 -0.94 -26.84
C TYR A 372 5.97 -2.06 -26.99
#